data_6ceb149e37e7a9cb4eb27316a263e33c
#
_entry.id   6ceb149e37e7a9cb4eb27316a263e33c
#
_cell.length_a   1.000
_cell.length_b   1.000
_cell.length_c   1.000
_cell.angle_alpha   90.00
_cell.angle_beta   90.00
_cell.angle_gamma   90.00
#
_symmetry.space_group_name_H-M   'P 1'
#
loop_
_entity.id
_entity.type
_entity.pdbx_description
1 polymer ?
#
loop_
_entity_poly.entity_id
_entity_poly.type
_entity_poly.pdbx_seq_one_letter_code
_entity_poly.pdbx_strand_id
1 'polypeptide(L)'
;MGKPTGFIEYLRELPSELQPDSRIGNWDEFHLPMPEEKLQTQAARCMDCGTPFCHTGTMLKGMASGCPINNLIPEWNDLIYRGRWREALDRLHKTNNFPEFTGRVCPAPCEGSCVLGIHNPPVTIKNIECSIIDKGWEEGWVEPEPPTKRTGKKVAIIGSGPAGLCAAAQLNKAGHWITVFERADRPGGLLMYGIPNMKLDKKQVVQRRLDQLEQEGVKFICNTEVGKDFPTENLVKEFDAVVLCTGATKPRDLPIEGRELKGIHFAMDFLTANTKALLDHSKNGNFISAEGKDVVIIGGGDTGTDCVGTSLRHGCKSLVQLEIMPQPPLERAPDNPWPEWPKIYRMDYGQEEAAAKFGADPRSYLTTATKFEGDEKGHVKAVHTVTIEWQKNEQGRFIPSPVPGTEKVIPAQLVLLAMGFLGPEQPLLDALGLERNARSNIKADYGKYATSIPGVFAAGDCRRGQSLVVWAFNEGRGAARECDRYLMGSTDLPA
;
A
#
# COMPACT_ATOMS: atom_id res chain seq x y z
N MET A 1 29.04 9.49 2.93
CA MET A 1 29.38 8.84 1.64
C MET A 1 29.67 7.38 1.89
N GLY A 2 29.00 6.45 1.25
CA GLY A 2 29.36 5.04 1.29
C GLY A 2 30.84 4.86 0.87
N LYS A 3 31.23 3.71 0.36
CA LYS A 3 32.56 3.55 -0.19
C LYS A 3 32.66 4.30 -1.53
N PRO A 4 33.64 5.20 -1.77
CA PRO A 4 33.72 5.98 -3.01
C PRO A 4 33.69 5.15 -4.31
N THR A 5 34.16 3.91 -4.25
CA THR A 5 34.24 2.97 -5.35
C THR A 5 33.25 1.80 -5.22
N GLY A 6 32.43 1.79 -4.16
CA GLY A 6 31.56 0.65 -3.82
C GLY A 6 30.57 0.28 -4.92
N PHE A 7 30.05 1.26 -5.67
CA PHE A 7 29.15 1.05 -6.79
C PHE A 7 29.81 0.35 -8.00
N ILE A 8 31.14 0.34 -8.07
CA ILE A 8 31.92 -0.38 -9.09
C ILE A 8 32.35 -1.76 -8.56
N GLU A 9 32.71 -1.85 -7.30
CA GLU A 9 33.30 -3.06 -6.71
C GLU A 9 32.24 -4.11 -6.34
N TYR A 10 31.06 -3.67 -5.95
CA TYR A 10 30.02 -4.56 -5.41
C TYR A 10 28.82 -4.66 -6.36
N LEU A 11 28.39 -5.88 -6.62
CA LEU A 11 27.14 -6.14 -7.35
C LEU A 11 25.94 -5.89 -6.45
N ARG A 12 24.79 -5.59 -7.06
CA ARG A 12 23.51 -5.53 -6.34
C ARG A 12 23.09 -6.92 -5.92
N GLU A 13 22.81 -7.06 -4.63
CA GLU A 13 22.16 -8.24 -4.05
C GLU A 13 20.82 -7.86 -3.44
N LEU A 14 19.84 -8.74 -3.55
CA LEU A 14 18.54 -8.68 -2.86
C LEU A 14 18.53 -9.66 -1.69
N PRO A 15 17.67 -9.47 -0.68
CA PRO A 15 17.46 -10.50 0.32
C PRO A 15 17.06 -11.80 -0.34
N SER A 16 17.54 -12.92 0.20
CA SER A 16 17.09 -14.22 -0.24
C SER A 16 15.61 -14.40 0.10
N GLU A 17 14.91 -15.18 -0.71
CA GLU A 17 13.51 -15.54 -0.47
C GLU A 17 13.39 -17.04 -0.33
N LEU A 18 12.38 -17.46 0.43
CA LEU A 18 11.98 -18.86 0.44
C LEU A 18 11.58 -19.31 -0.96
N GLN A 19 11.90 -20.55 -1.33
CA GLN A 19 11.51 -21.08 -2.63
C GLN A 19 9.98 -21.06 -2.80
N PRO A 20 9.46 -20.72 -3.98
CA PRO A 20 8.01 -20.57 -4.21
C PRO A 20 7.19 -21.76 -3.70
N ASP A 21 7.62 -22.98 -3.95
CA ASP A 21 6.91 -24.20 -3.51
C ASP A 21 6.84 -24.36 -1.99
N SER A 22 7.89 -23.93 -1.26
CA SER A 22 7.91 -24.01 0.20
C SER A 22 7.11 -22.90 0.86
N ARG A 23 7.10 -21.69 0.30
CA ARG A 23 6.39 -20.55 0.88
C ARG A 23 4.88 -20.61 0.70
N ILE A 24 4.36 -21.34 -0.30
CA ILE A 24 2.91 -21.57 -0.49
C ILE A 24 2.29 -22.32 0.70
N GLY A 25 3.06 -23.13 1.42
CA GLY A 25 2.59 -23.96 2.54
C GLY A 25 2.29 -23.21 3.84
N ASN A 26 2.64 -21.93 3.96
CA ASN A 26 2.48 -21.14 5.17
C ASN A 26 2.06 -19.69 4.88
N TRP A 27 1.88 -18.90 5.94
CA TRP A 27 1.49 -17.48 5.89
C TRP A 27 2.58 -16.56 6.45
N ASP A 28 3.79 -17.07 6.66
CA ASP A 28 4.92 -16.30 7.19
C ASP A 28 5.51 -15.39 6.10
N GLU A 29 6.20 -14.32 6.51
CA GLU A 29 6.94 -13.47 5.59
C GLU A 29 8.00 -14.32 4.86
N PHE A 30 8.08 -14.18 3.55
CA PHE A 30 8.93 -15.04 2.72
C PHE A 30 10.32 -14.46 2.42
N HIS A 31 10.55 -13.18 2.70
CA HIS A 31 11.87 -12.57 2.63
C HIS A 31 12.72 -12.98 3.84
N LEU A 32 13.93 -13.44 3.57
CA LEU A 32 14.87 -13.81 4.62
C LEU A 32 15.74 -12.60 4.99
N PRO A 33 16.08 -12.41 6.27
CA PRO A 33 16.99 -11.34 6.68
C PRO A 33 18.33 -11.44 5.94
N MET A 34 18.82 -10.31 5.43
CA MET A 34 20.13 -10.25 4.80
C MET A 34 21.21 -10.12 5.89
N PRO A 35 22.31 -10.86 5.82
CA PRO A 35 23.43 -10.73 6.77
C PRO A 35 23.98 -9.30 6.82
N GLU A 36 24.38 -8.84 7.99
CA GLU A 36 24.84 -7.46 8.24
C GLU A 36 26.00 -7.05 7.32
N GLU A 37 26.99 -7.93 7.12
CA GLU A 37 28.12 -7.68 6.22
C GLU A 37 27.67 -7.41 4.77
N LYS A 38 26.63 -8.15 4.33
CA LYS A 38 26.04 -7.92 3.00
C LYS A 38 25.29 -6.59 2.95
N LEU A 39 24.53 -6.23 4.00
CA LEU A 39 23.85 -4.93 4.09
C LEU A 39 24.85 -3.77 4.05
N GLN A 40 25.99 -3.87 4.75
CA GLN A 40 27.09 -2.91 4.68
C GLN A 40 27.63 -2.80 3.26
N THR A 41 27.83 -3.92 2.57
CA THR A 41 28.27 -3.97 1.17
C THR A 41 27.25 -3.31 0.23
N GLN A 42 25.94 -3.59 0.41
CA GLN A 42 24.91 -2.95 -0.40
C GLN A 42 24.80 -1.45 -0.13
N ALA A 43 24.92 -1.01 1.12
CA ALA A 43 24.93 0.40 1.50
C ALA A 43 26.17 1.14 0.93
N ALA A 44 27.33 0.46 0.87
CA ALA A 44 28.56 0.98 0.26
C ALA A 44 28.39 1.37 -1.22
N ARG A 45 27.40 0.81 -1.92
CA ARG A 45 27.10 1.12 -3.33
C ARG A 45 26.50 2.53 -3.53
N CYS A 46 26.09 3.20 -2.45
CA CYS A 46 25.54 4.54 -2.54
C CYS A 46 26.64 5.56 -2.90
N MET A 47 26.44 6.29 -4.01
CA MET A 47 27.39 7.30 -4.51
C MET A 47 27.34 8.63 -3.76
N ASP A 48 26.37 8.80 -2.83
CA ASP A 48 26.12 10.08 -2.14
C ASP A 48 26.01 11.26 -3.12
N CYS A 49 25.06 11.15 -4.03
CA CYS A 49 24.89 12.13 -5.11
C CYS A 49 24.62 13.53 -4.56
N GLY A 50 25.28 14.57 -5.08
CA GLY A 50 25.05 15.96 -4.71
C GLY A 50 23.59 16.40 -4.97
N THR A 51 22.91 15.78 -5.94
CA THR A 51 21.47 15.88 -6.15
C THR A 51 20.87 14.47 -6.12
N PRO A 52 20.45 13.98 -4.94
CA PRO A 52 19.95 12.62 -4.79
C PRO A 52 18.50 12.50 -5.26
N PHE A 53 18.26 12.07 -6.49
CA PHE A 53 16.92 11.87 -7.04
C PHE A 53 16.07 10.88 -6.23
N CYS A 54 16.70 9.97 -5.50
CA CYS A 54 16.02 9.06 -4.59
C CYS A 54 15.20 9.75 -3.50
N HIS A 55 15.51 11.01 -3.13
CA HIS A 55 14.79 11.81 -2.13
C HIS A 55 13.59 12.59 -2.67
N THR A 56 13.51 12.86 -3.99
CA THR A 56 12.73 14.00 -4.50
C THR A 56 11.22 13.87 -4.38
N GLY A 57 10.67 12.65 -4.45
CA GLY A 57 9.23 12.43 -4.39
C GLY A 57 8.42 13.13 -5.49
N THR A 58 9.06 13.58 -6.57
CA THR A 58 8.43 14.31 -7.66
C THR A 58 7.47 13.42 -8.44
N MET A 59 6.31 13.98 -8.83
CA MET A 59 5.37 13.27 -9.71
C MET A 59 5.75 13.46 -11.17
N LEU A 60 6.12 12.38 -11.85
CA LEU A 60 6.42 12.35 -13.29
C LEU A 60 5.42 11.43 -14.00
N LYS A 61 4.71 11.93 -15.00
CA LYS A 61 3.67 11.19 -15.74
C LYS A 61 2.70 10.40 -14.85
N GLY A 62 2.31 10.99 -13.71
CA GLY A 62 1.36 10.40 -12.76
C GLY A 62 1.93 9.38 -11.77
N MET A 63 3.24 9.10 -11.83
CA MET A 63 3.92 8.19 -10.91
C MET A 63 4.98 8.92 -10.08
N ALA A 64 5.28 8.41 -8.89
CA ALA A 64 6.34 8.97 -8.06
C ALA A 64 7.73 8.64 -8.63
N SER A 65 8.61 9.64 -8.65
CA SER A 65 10.04 9.52 -8.87
C SER A 65 10.74 9.97 -7.60
N GLY A 66 11.49 9.09 -6.95
CA GLY A 66 12.06 9.34 -5.62
C GLY A 66 11.08 9.08 -4.47
N CYS A 67 11.56 9.28 -3.25
CA CYS A 67 10.80 9.02 -2.04
C CYS A 67 9.89 10.21 -1.68
N PRO A 68 8.54 10.05 -1.68
CA PRO A 68 7.61 11.11 -1.34
C PRO A 68 7.75 11.69 0.07
N ILE A 69 8.30 10.95 1.04
CA ILE A 69 8.58 11.46 2.39
C ILE A 69 10.00 12.01 2.53
N ASN A 70 10.71 12.16 1.42
CA ASN A 70 12.06 12.75 1.35
C ASN A 70 13.08 12.06 2.26
N ASN A 71 13.02 10.75 2.34
CA ASN A 71 13.94 9.95 3.15
C ASN A 71 15.42 10.29 2.89
N LEU A 72 16.19 10.43 3.96
CA LEU A 72 17.61 10.82 3.92
C LEU A 72 18.52 9.64 3.53
N ILE A 73 18.26 9.07 2.36
CA ILE A 73 18.79 7.78 1.90
C ILE A 73 20.31 7.73 1.86
N PRO A 74 21.05 8.69 1.26
CA PRO A 74 22.51 8.64 1.28
C PRO A 74 23.10 8.66 2.69
N GLU A 75 22.51 9.42 3.61
CA GLU A 75 23.02 9.54 4.97
C GLU A 75 22.91 8.21 5.71
N TRP A 76 21.77 7.54 5.69
CA TRP A 76 21.67 6.23 6.38
C TRP A 76 22.51 5.15 5.68
N ASN A 77 22.67 5.20 4.35
CA ASN A 77 23.53 4.26 3.65
C ASN A 77 25.00 4.41 4.11
N ASP A 78 25.50 5.64 4.29
CA ASP A 78 26.83 5.85 4.86
C ASP A 78 26.96 5.30 6.28
N LEU A 79 25.93 5.51 7.10
CA LEU A 79 25.91 5.03 8.48
C LEU A 79 25.90 3.49 8.54
N ILE A 80 25.10 2.83 7.69
CA ILE A 80 25.08 1.37 7.60
C ILE A 80 26.40 0.80 7.09
N TYR A 81 26.99 1.39 6.06
CA TYR A 81 28.32 1.02 5.58
C TYR A 81 29.36 1.05 6.69
N ARG A 82 29.26 2.01 7.62
CA ARG A 82 30.16 2.17 8.77
C ARG A 82 29.75 1.36 10.01
N GLY A 83 28.70 0.56 9.95
CA GLY A 83 28.19 -0.21 11.09
C GLY A 83 27.50 0.61 12.17
N ARG A 84 27.09 1.87 11.87
CA ARG A 84 26.47 2.82 12.81
C ARG A 84 24.94 2.71 12.76
N TRP A 85 24.43 1.54 13.14
CA TRP A 85 23.02 1.18 12.98
C TRP A 85 22.05 2.06 13.77
N ARG A 86 22.35 2.36 15.04
CA ARG A 86 21.50 3.22 15.88
C ARG A 86 21.31 4.60 15.27
N GLU A 87 22.39 5.18 14.76
CA GLU A 87 22.35 6.49 14.14
C GLU A 87 21.64 6.46 12.78
N ALA A 88 21.72 5.33 12.06
CA ALA A 88 20.95 5.13 10.84
C ALA A 88 19.45 5.11 11.13
N LEU A 89 19.03 4.45 12.22
CA LEU A 89 17.64 4.45 12.68
C LEU A 89 17.17 5.87 13.06
N ASP A 90 17.97 6.62 13.81
CA ASP A 90 17.66 8.00 14.18
C ASP A 90 17.47 8.88 12.93
N ARG A 91 18.28 8.63 11.90
CA ARG A 91 18.21 9.34 10.63
C ARG A 91 16.96 8.97 9.84
N LEU A 92 16.59 7.68 9.83
CA LEU A 92 15.43 7.16 9.16
C LEU A 92 14.11 7.67 9.79
N HIS A 93 14.02 7.68 11.11
CA HIS A 93 12.86 8.18 11.86
C HIS A 93 12.60 9.69 11.72
N LYS A 94 13.57 10.49 11.24
CA LYS A 94 13.33 11.93 10.98
C LYS A 94 12.26 12.17 9.93
N THR A 95 12.19 11.31 8.93
CA THR A 95 11.30 11.45 7.78
C THR A 95 10.22 10.36 7.71
N ASN A 96 10.46 9.18 8.27
CA ASN A 96 9.57 8.04 8.20
C ASN A 96 9.13 7.59 9.60
N ASN A 97 7.81 7.64 9.87
CA ASN A 97 7.26 7.19 11.14
C ASN A 97 7.29 5.67 11.31
N PHE A 98 7.12 4.92 10.21
CA PHE A 98 6.90 3.47 10.25
C PHE A 98 7.68 2.77 9.13
N PRO A 99 9.02 2.74 9.21
CA PRO A 99 9.87 2.15 8.17
C PRO A 99 9.61 0.65 7.96
N GLU A 100 9.13 -0.07 8.97
CA GLU A 100 8.76 -1.48 8.87
C GLU A 100 7.63 -1.74 7.87
N PHE A 101 6.73 -0.76 7.66
CA PHE A 101 5.67 -0.89 6.67
C PHE A 101 6.19 -0.52 5.27
N THR A 102 6.86 0.61 5.13
CA THR A 102 7.41 1.02 3.82
C THR A 102 8.50 0.07 3.35
N GLY A 103 9.35 -0.41 4.23
CA GLY A 103 10.39 -1.38 3.93
C GLY A 103 9.86 -2.73 3.41
N ARG A 104 8.63 -3.09 3.77
CA ARG A 104 7.97 -4.33 3.29
C ARG A 104 7.10 -4.09 2.06
N VAL A 105 6.26 -3.05 2.06
CA VAL A 105 5.17 -2.96 1.07
C VAL A 105 5.27 -1.77 0.11
N CYS A 106 6.24 -0.85 0.27
CA CYS A 106 6.46 0.21 -0.71
C CYS A 106 7.09 -0.37 -1.99
N PRO A 107 6.61 0.01 -3.18
CA PRO A 107 7.23 -0.42 -4.44
C PRO A 107 8.59 0.21 -4.70
N ALA A 108 9.09 1.08 -3.80
CA ALA A 108 10.40 1.72 -3.81
C ALA A 108 10.65 2.63 -5.04
N PRO A 109 9.87 3.70 -5.24
CA PRO A 109 10.14 4.66 -6.32
C PRO A 109 11.51 5.34 -6.17
N CYS A 110 12.08 5.33 -4.97
CA CYS A 110 13.45 5.77 -4.69
C CYS A 110 14.51 4.92 -5.44
N GLU A 111 14.31 3.61 -5.55
CA GLU A 111 15.21 2.73 -6.34
C GLU A 111 15.07 3.01 -7.84
N GLY A 112 13.82 3.23 -8.31
CA GLY A 112 13.54 3.56 -9.71
C GLY A 112 14.19 4.86 -10.18
N SER A 113 14.45 5.79 -9.28
CA SER A 113 15.07 7.10 -9.51
C SER A 113 16.51 7.21 -9.00
N CYS A 114 17.06 6.14 -8.42
CA CYS A 114 18.47 6.14 -8.01
C CYS A 114 19.37 6.46 -9.20
N VAL A 115 20.27 7.44 -9.05
CA VAL A 115 21.18 7.89 -10.13
C VAL A 115 22.05 6.73 -10.62
N LEU A 116 22.48 5.84 -9.74
CA LEU A 116 23.21 4.63 -10.11
C LEU A 116 22.41 3.77 -11.12
N GLY A 117 21.08 3.81 -11.04
CA GLY A 117 20.16 3.08 -11.92
C GLY A 117 20.17 3.53 -13.40
N ILE A 118 20.95 4.55 -13.77
CA ILE A 118 21.12 4.99 -15.17
C ILE A 118 21.95 3.96 -15.96
N HIS A 119 23.01 3.43 -15.34
CA HIS A 119 23.98 2.55 -16.01
C HIS A 119 24.22 1.22 -15.30
N ASN A 120 23.83 1.13 -14.02
CA ASN A 120 24.02 -0.04 -13.16
C ASN A 120 22.73 -0.34 -12.38
N PRO A 121 22.55 -1.53 -11.83
CA PRO A 121 21.44 -1.80 -10.92
C PRO A 121 21.46 -0.82 -9.73
N PRO A 122 20.31 -0.22 -9.34
CA PRO A 122 20.23 0.76 -8.27
C PRO A 122 20.65 0.19 -6.90
N VAL A 123 20.87 1.05 -5.92
CA VAL A 123 21.09 0.65 -4.53
C VAL A 123 19.83 -0.06 -4.03
N THR A 124 19.99 -1.08 -3.18
CA THR A 124 18.90 -1.86 -2.56
C THR A 124 18.30 -1.09 -1.37
N ILE A 125 17.71 0.06 -1.67
CA ILE A 125 17.29 1.07 -0.68
C ILE A 125 16.22 0.52 0.26
N LYS A 126 15.18 -0.09 -0.32
CA LYS A 126 14.05 -0.64 0.43
C LYS A 126 14.47 -1.71 1.43
N ASN A 127 15.36 -2.61 1.03
CA ASN A 127 15.84 -3.67 1.91
C ASN A 127 16.70 -3.10 3.06
N ILE A 128 17.57 -2.12 2.77
CA ILE A 128 18.38 -1.45 3.81
C ILE A 128 17.46 -0.74 4.81
N GLU A 129 16.46 0.00 4.32
CA GLU A 129 15.43 0.66 5.15
C GLU A 129 14.75 -0.34 6.09
N CYS A 130 14.27 -1.47 5.55
CA CYS A 130 13.62 -2.53 6.32
C CYS A 130 14.55 -3.11 7.38
N SER A 131 15.79 -3.38 7.02
CA SER A 131 16.79 -3.96 7.93
C SER A 131 17.17 -3.01 9.06
N ILE A 132 17.21 -1.70 8.82
CA ILE A 132 17.47 -0.70 9.87
C ILE A 132 16.40 -0.74 10.95
N ILE A 133 15.13 -0.75 10.56
CA ILE A 133 14.04 -0.75 11.54
C ILE A 133 13.88 -2.10 12.23
N ASP A 134 14.04 -3.21 11.51
CA ASP A 134 13.94 -4.55 12.11
C ASP A 134 15.04 -4.74 13.17
N LYS A 135 16.28 -4.35 12.87
CA LYS A 135 17.36 -4.32 13.87
C LYS A 135 17.03 -3.39 15.04
N GLY A 136 16.44 -2.23 14.78
CA GLY A 136 16.01 -1.30 15.83
C GLY A 136 15.03 -1.92 16.81
N TRP A 137 14.11 -2.74 16.33
CA TRP A 137 13.18 -3.49 17.17
C TRP A 137 13.87 -4.65 17.91
N GLU A 138 14.73 -5.39 17.24
CA GLU A 138 15.51 -6.50 17.83
C GLU A 138 16.37 -6.04 19.01
N GLU A 139 17.05 -4.93 18.84
CA GLU A 139 17.94 -4.34 19.84
C GLU A 139 17.20 -3.53 20.93
N GLY A 140 15.87 -3.43 20.85
CA GLY A 140 15.08 -2.64 21.80
C GLY A 140 15.30 -1.13 21.70
N TRP A 141 15.72 -0.61 20.56
CA TRP A 141 15.92 0.82 20.37
C TRP A 141 14.65 1.59 20.04
N VAL A 142 13.63 0.88 19.59
CA VAL A 142 12.32 1.46 19.29
C VAL A 142 11.44 1.31 20.53
N GLU A 143 11.42 2.37 21.33
CA GLU A 143 10.67 2.45 22.59
C GLU A 143 9.51 3.44 22.47
N PRO A 144 8.43 3.32 23.29
CA PRO A 144 7.40 4.33 23.35
C PRO A 144 7.94 5.69 23.82
N GLU A 145 7.63 6.75 23.09
CA GLU A 145 8.02 8.13 23.41
C GLU A 145 6.77 9.00 23.66
N PRO A 146 6.09 8.86 24.81
CA PRO A 146 4.94 9.69 25.11
C PRO A 146 5.36 11.17 25.22
N PRO A 147 4.52 12.12 24.80
CA PRO A 147 4.86 13.53 24.86
C PRO A 147 5.03 14.00 26.30
N THR A 148 6.08 14.74 26.57
CA THR A 148 6.42 15.25 27.90
C THR A 148 5.40 16.29 28.41
N LYS A 149 4.70 16.98 27.51
CA LYS A 149 3.69 17.99 27.81
C LYS A 149 2.49 17.86 26.90
N ARG A 150 1.29 17.87 27.47
CA ARG A 150 0.03 17.92 26.71
C ARG A 150 -0.43 19.35 26.48
N THR A 151 -0.91 19.62 25.26
CA THR A 151 -1.42 20.94 24.84
C THR A 151 -2.84 21.22 25.38
N GLY A 152 -3.55 20.19 25.80
CA GLY A 152 -4.97 20.26 26.14
C GLY A 152 -5.92 20.13 24.95
N LYS A 153 -5.41 20.19 23.72
CA LYS A 153 -6.20 20.05 22.48
C LYS A 153 -6.53 18.60 22.20
N LYS A 154 -7.74 18.37 21.70
CA LYS A 154 -8.28 17.03 21.33
C LYS A 154 -8.45 16.95 19.82
N VAL A 155 -7.92 15.93 19.19
CA VAL A 155 -8.04 15.71 17.74
C VAL A 155 -8.67 14.34 17.48
N ALA A 156 -9.70 14.33 16.64
CA ALA A 156 -10.28 13.09 16.11
C ALA A 156 -9.61 12.75 14.76
N ILE A 157 -9.21 11.50 14.61
CA ILE A 157 -8.72 10.96 13.32
C ILE A 157 -9.71 9.90 12.87
N ILE A 158 -10.22 10.03 11.65
CA ILE A 158 -11.22 9.12 11.11
C ILE A 158 -10.56 8.19 10.10
N GLY A 159 -10.37 6.94 10.51
CA GLY A 159 -9.64 5.90 9.79
C GLY A 159 -8.22 5.71 10.30
N SER A 160 -7.87 4.47 10.56
CA SER A 160 -6.59 4.02 11.13
C SER A 160 -5.62 3.47 10.09
N GLY A 161 -5.85 3.71 8.79
CA GLY A 161 -4.92 3.34 7.73
C GLY A 161 -3.60 4.11 7.81
N PRO A 162 -2.66 3.89 6.87
CA PRO A 162 -1.32 4.49 6.88
C PRO A 162 -1.31 6.01 7.12
N ALA A 163 -2.20 6.76 6.47
CA ALA A 163 -2.30 8.21 6.66
C ALA A 163 -2.77 8.58 8.07
N GLY A 164 -3.78 7.87 8.59
CA GLY A 164 -4.32 8.09 9.94
C GLY A 164 -3.31 7.78 11.03
N LEU A 165 -2.56 6.68 10.90
CA LEU A 165 -1.51 6.33 11.85
C LEU A 165 -0.38 7.37 11.86
N CYS A 166 0.05 7.86 10.68
CA CYS A 166 1.06 8.93 10.61
C CYS A 166 0.56 10.24 11.21
N ALA A 167 -0.70 10.60 10.93
CA ALA A 167 -1.29 11.79 11.53
C ALA A 167 -1.40 11.65 13.06
N ALA A 168 -1.79 10.46 13.55
CA ALA A 168 -1.88 10.16 14.99
C ALA A 168 -0.51 10.29 15.67
N ALA A 169 0.52 9.66 15.12
CA ALA A 169 1.88 9.72 15.67
C ALA A 169 2.41 11.16 15.75
N GLN A 170 2.27 11.93 14.66
CA GLN A 170 2.77 13.31 14.61
C GLN A 170 2.02 14.24 15.58
N LEU A 171 0.70 14.20 15.58
CA LEU A 171 -0.11 15.03 16.48
C LEU A 171 0.04 14.63 17.95
N ASN A 172 0.18 13.33 18.24
CA ASN A 172 0.48 12.88 19.59
C ASN A 172 1.85 13.38 20.04
N LYS A 173 2.88 13.30 19.17
CA LYS A 173 4.23 13.84 19.45
C LYS A 173 4.21 15.36 19.71
N ALA A 174 3.34 16.10 19.02
CA ALA A 174 3.10 17.52 19.28
C ALA A 174 2.39 17.80 20.63
N GLY A 175 1.90 16.77 21.32
CA GLY A 175 1.29 16.86 22.63
C GLY A 175 -0.24 16.92 22.63
N HIS A 176 -0.91 16.71 21.51
CA HIS A 176 -2.37 16.67 21.48
C HIS A 176 -2.92 15.35 22.03
N TRP A 177 -4.18 15.36 22.49
CA TRP A 177 -4.92 14.16 22.82
C TRP A 177 -5.55 13.59 21.56
N ILE A 178 -5.15 12.37 21.16
CA ILE A 178 -5.55 11.75 19.91
C ILE A 178 -6.56 10.64 20.15
N THR A 179 -7.67 10.69 19.43
CA THR A 179 -8.62 9.58 19.30
C THR A 179 -8.76 9.19 17.84
N VAL A 180 -8.44 7.94 17.52
CA VAL A 180 -8.58 7.36 16.18
C VAL A 180 -9.83 6.49 16.15
N PHE A 181 -10.78 6.83 15.29
CA PHE A 181 -11.97 6.04 15.05
C PHE A 181 -11.75 5.09 13.88
N GLU A 182 -11.99 3.81 14.11
CA GLU A 182 -11.86 2.76 13.11
C GLU A 182 -13.15 1.92 13.04
N ARG A 183 -13.70 1.78 11.83
CA ARG A 183 -14.92 0.98 11.63
C ARG A 183 -14.70 -0.53 11.73
N ALA A 184 -13.48 -0.99 11.43
CA ALA A 184 -13.11 -2.39 11.59
C ALA A 184 -12.85 -2.75 13.06
N ASP A 185 -12.80 -4.04 13.34
CA ASP A 185 -12.53 -4.60 14.67
C ASP A 185 -11.06 -4.43 15.11
N ARG A 186 -10.16 -4.11 14.18
CA ARG A 186 -8.73 -3.87 14.43
C ARG A 186 -8.25 -2.65 13.65
N PRO A 187 -7.37 -1.82 14.23
CA PRO A 187 -6.79 -0.70 13.52
C PRO A 187 -5.73 -1.14 12.50
N GLY A 188 -5.37 -0.25 11.57
CA GLY A 188 -4.34 -0.47 10.56
C GLY A 188 -4.83 -0.35 9.11
N GLY A 189 -6.14 -0.35 8.87
CA GLY A 189 -6.71 -0.25 7.52
C GLY A 189 -6.15 -1.31 6.57
N LEU A 190 -5.59 -0.90 5.42
CA LEU A 190 -5.00 -1.83 4.45
C LEU A 190 -3.77 -2.58 5.00
N LEU A 191 -3.02 -2.01 5.94
CA LEU A 191 -1.91 -2.71 6.59
C LEU A 191 -2.40 -3.94 7.36
N MET A 192 -3.59 -3.85 7.97
CA MET A 192 -4.20 -4.95 8.70
C MET A 192 -4.91 -5.92 7.75
N TYR A 193 -5.80 -5.43 6.88
CA TYR A 193 -6.75 -6.27 6.17
C TYR A 193 -6.58 -6.34 4.65
N GLY A 194 -5.83 -5.40 4.04
CA GLY A 194 -5.61 -5.37 2.59
C GLY A 194 -4.40 -6.17 2.15
N ILE A 195 -3.32 -6.06 2.89
CA ILE A 195 -2.05 -6.73 2.58
C ILE A 195 -2.05 -8.11 3.25
N PRO A 196 -1.73 -9.21 2.54
CA PRO A 196 -1.67 -10.54 3.14
C PRO A 196 -0.55 -10.70 4.18
N ASN A 197 -0.72 -11.65 5.12
CA ASN A 197 0.24 -11.87 6.20
C ASN A 197 1.64 -12.21 5.69
N MET A 198 1.75 -12.97 4.59
CA MET A 198 3.04 -13.35 4.01
C MET A 198 3.85 -12.17 3.42
N LYS A 199 3.24 -11.00 3.25
CA LYS A 199 3.95 -9.76 2.88
C LYS A 199 4.19 -8.83 4.06
N LEU A 200 3.33 -8.90 5.06
CA LEU A 200 3.37 -8.03 6.23
C LEU A 200 2.74 -8.75 7.41
N ASP A 201 3.54 -9.22 8.34
CA ASP A 201 3.07 -9.94 9.52
C ASP A 201 2.22 -9.04 10.42
N LYS A 202 0.99 -9.52 10.74
CA LYS A 202 0.03 -8.72 11.50
C LYS A 202 0.35 -8.66 12.97
N LYS A 203 0.89 -9.73 13.55
CA LYS A 203 1.19 -9.80 14.98
C LYS A 203 2.55 -9.18 15.30
N GLN A 204 3.58 -9.58 14.55
CA GLN A 204 4.96 -9.20 14.84
C GLN A 204 5.33 -7.80 14.33
N VAL A 205 4.65 -7.30 13.28
CA VAL A 205 4.99 -6.02 12.67
C VAL A 205 3.89 -4.99 12.89
N VAL A 206 2.65 -5.29 12.47
CA VAL A 206 1.57 -4.29 12.53
C VAL A 206 1.14 -4.06 13.99
N GLN A 207 0.79 -5.11 14.72
CA GLN A 207 0.29 -5.00 16.09
C GLN A 207 1.33 -4.38 17.02
N ARG A 208 2.60 -4.78 16.91
CA ARG A 208 3.70 -4.22 17.71
C ARG A 208 3.76 -2.68 17.60
N ARG A 209 3.57 -2.13 16.40
CA ARG A 209 3.56 -0.67 16.21
C ARG A 209 2.29 -0.02 16.77
N LEU A 210 1.16 -0.67 16.65
CA LEU A 210 -0.10 -0.19 17.24
C LEU A 210 -0.02 -0.15 18.76
N ASP A 211 0.53 -1.19 19.39
CA ASP A 211 0.73 -1.27 20.85
C ASP A 211 1.65 -0.16 21.34
N GLN A 212 2.70 0.19 20.57
CA GLN A 212 3.58 1.32 20.88
C GLN A 212 2.81 2.65 20.85
N LEU A 213 2.00 2.89 19.81
CA LEU A 213 1.21 4.12 19.71
C LEU A 213 0.20 4.24 20.85
N GLU A 214 -0.40 3.14 21.31
CA GLU A 214 -1.26 3.12 22.50
C GLU A 214 -0.49 3.46 23.77
N GLN A 215 0.71 2.91 23.95
CA GLN A 215 1.59 3.24 25.07
C GLN A 215 2.04 4.71 25.05
N GLU A 216 2.15 5.32 23.89
CA GLU A 216 2.42 6.76 23.72
C GLU A 216 1.18 7.63 24.02
N GLY A 217 0.01 7.03 24.17
CA GLY A 217 -1.24 7.70 24.53
C GLY A 217 -2.21 7.98 23.38
N VAL A 218 -2.03 7.34 22.22
CA VAL A 218 -3.02 7.33 21.14
C VAL A 218 -4.16 6.40 21.55
N LYS A 219 -5.40 6.86 21.48
CA LYS A 219 -6.58 6.05 21.77
C LYS A 219 -7.21 5.55 20.46
N PHE A 220 -7.35 4.24 20.30
CA PHE A 220 -8.11 3.63 19.21
C PHE A 220 -9.52 3.26 19.67
N ILE A 221 -10.54 3.60 18.86
CA ILE A 221 -11.94 3.21 19.07
C ILE A 221 -12.35 2.42 17.82
N CYS A 222 -12.25 1.10 17.91
CA CYS A 222 -12.63 0.17 16.86
C CYS A 222 -14.13 -0.13 16.85
N ASN A 223 -14.63 -0.83 15.80
CA ASN A 223 -16.04 -1.13 15.57
C ASN A 223 -16.93 0.13 15.62
N THR A 224 -16.38 1.27 15.17
CA THR A 224 -17.07 2.56 15.25
C THR A 224 -16.98 3.28 13.92
N GLU A 225 -18.06 3.22 13.14
CA GLU A 225 -18.22 3.95 11.89
C GLU A 225 -18.78 5.34 12.17
N VAL A 226 -17.97 6.37 11.95
CA VAL A 226 -18.40 7.77 12.11
C VAL A 226 -19.44 8.12 11.04
N GLY A 227 -20.52 8.72 11.47
CA GLY A 227 -21.71 8.98 10.64
C GLY A 227 -22.79 7.91 10.78
N LYS A 228 -22.49 6.80 11.48
CA LYS A 228 -23.44 5.73 11.76
C LYS A 228 -23.48 5.38 13.24
N ASP A 229 -22.37 4.91 13.80
CA ASP A 229 -22.24 4.51 15.21
C ASP A 229 -21.84 5.70 16.10
N PHE A 230 -21.16 6.68 15.54
CA PHE A 230 -20.78 7.94 16.17
C PHE A 230 -21.28 9.11 15.33
N PRO A 231 -22.21 9.96 15.85
CA PRO A 231 -22.79 11.09 15.10
C PRO A 231 -21.73 12.10 14.67
N THR A 232 -21.84 12.59 13.44
CA THR A 232 -20.90 13.59 12.90
C THR A 232 -20.92 14.92 13.66
N GLU A 233 -22.05 15.29 14.24
CA GLU A 233 -22.19 16.50 15.05
C GLU A 233 -21.34 16.46 16.33
N ASN A 234 -21.05 15.25 16.84
CA ASN A 234 -20.21 15.09 18.02
C ASN A 234 -18.75 15.33 17.71
N LEU A 235 -18.28 15.12 16.47
CA LEU A 235 -16.90 15.42 16.09
C LEU A 235 -16.54 16.88 16.38
N VAL A 236 -17.40 17.82 15.97
CA VAL A 236 -17.15 19.25 16.14
C VAL A 236 -17.37 19.71 17.60
N LYS A 237 -18.21 18.99 18.37
CA LYS A 237 -18.49 19.32 19.78
C LYS A 237 -17.43 18.81 20.75
N GLU A 238 -16.86 17.65 20.48
CA GLU A 238 -15.99 16.93 21.41
C GLU A 238 -14.50 17.12 21.09
N PHE A 239 -14.18 17.54 19.86
CA PHE A 239 -12.81 17.67 19.37
C PHE A 239 -12.54 19.09 18.84
N ASP A 240 -11.31 19.57 19.09
CA ASP A 240 -10.86 20.89 18.60
C ASP A 240 -10.53 20.86 17.09
N ALA A 241 -10.18 19.68 16.54
CA ALA A 241 -9.94 19.45 15.10
C ALA A 241 -10.21 18.01 14.70
N VAL A 242 -10.40 17.79 13.40
CA VAL A 242 -10.66 16.48 12.78
C VAL A 242 -9.73 16.25 11.61
N VAL A 243 -9.13 15.06 11.50
CA VAL A 243 -8.34 14.64 10.32
C VAL A 243 -9.01 13.42 9.69
N LEU A 244 -9.49 13.58 8.46
CA LEU A 244 -10.15 12.52 7.69
C LEU A 244 -9.10 11.71 6.92
N CYS A 245 -8.99 10.42 7.25
CA CYS A 245 -8.05 9.47 6.67
C CYS A 245 -8.77 8.16 6.27
N THR A 246 -9.97 8.29 5.69
CA THR A 246 -10.90 7.18 5.43
C THR A 246 -10.49 6.28 4.25
N GLY A 247 -9.41 6.61 3.55
CA GLY A 247 -8.93 5.86 2.39
C GLY A 247 -9.82 6.00 1.16
N ALA A 248 -9.57 5.18 0.14
CA ALA A 248 -10.38 5.02 -1.06
C ALA A 248 -10.92 3.59 -1.06
N THR A 249 -12.13 3.40 -0.54
CA THR A 249 -12.70 2.08 -0.27
C THR A 249 -13.88 1.71 -1.16
N LYS A 250 -14.37 2.66 -2.00
CA LYS A 250 -15.38 2.37 -3.01
C LYS A 250 -14.75 1.58 -4.16
N PRO A 251 -15.01 0.26 -4.30
CA PRO A 251 -14.37 -0.54 -5.32
C PRO A 251 -14.89 -0.20 -6.72
N ARG A 252 -14.03 -0.40 -7.72
CA ARG A 252 -14.47 -0.40 -9.12
C ARG A 252 -15.14 -1.72 -9.42
N ASP A 253 -16.35 -1.67 -9.93
CA ASP A 253 -17.13 -2.86 -10.33
C ASP A 253 -17.04 -3.11 -11.86
N LEU A 254 -17.44 -4.31 -12.27
CA LEU A 254 -17.54 -4.75 -13.66
C LEU A 254 -18.99 -5.13 -13.96
N PRO A 255 -19.85 -4.19 -14.36
CA PRO A 255 -21.27 -4.41 -14.56
C PRO A 255 -21.58 -5.09 -15.91
N ILE A 256 -21.14 -6.33 -16.06
CA ILE A 256 -21.42 -7.20 -17.21
C ILE A 256 -22.47 -8.27 -16.83
N GLU A 257 -23.02 -8.94 -17.83
CA GLU A 257 -24.01 -10.02 -17.64
C GLU A 257 -23.50 -11.09 -16.67
N GLY A 258 -24.32 -11.46 -15.69
CA GLY A 258 -23.99 -12.44 -14.66
C GLY A 258 -23.23 -11.90 -13.46
N ARG A 259 -23.06 -10.56 -13.33
CA ARG A 259 -22.35 -9.96 -12.19
C ARG A 259 -22.98 -10.30 -10.83
N GLU A 260 -24.26 -10.58 -10.80
CA GLU A 260 -25.04 -10.94 -9.62
C GLU A 260 -24.84 -12.39 -9.15
N LEU A 261 -24.13 -13.22 -9.91
CA LEU A 261 -23.89 -14.62 -9.56
C LEU A 261 -23.06 -14.76 -8.28
N LYS A 262 -23.38 -15.79 -7.51
CA LYS A 262 -22.60 -16.16 -6.33
C LYS A 262 -21.19 -16.63 -6.72
N GLY A 263 -20.20 -16.33 -5.90
CA GLY A 263 -18.79 -16.65 -6.15
C GLY A 263 -18.01 -15.55 -6.87
N ILE A 264 -18.65 -14.39 -7.13
CA ILE A 264 -17.98 -13.17 -7.65
C ILE A 264 -17.87 -12.15 -6.53
N HIS A 265 -16.64 -11.86 -6.09
CA HIS A 265 -16.35 -11.01 -4.94
C HIS A 265 -15.38 -9.90 -5.31
N PHE A 266 -15.42 -8.79 -4.58
CA PHE A 266 -14.33 -7.84 -4.63
C PHE A 266 -13.09 -8.43 -3.94
N ALA A 267 -11.91 -8.10 -4.44
CA ALA A 267 -10.64 -8.57 -3.91
C ALA A 267 -10.48 -8.28 -2.41
N MET A 268 -10.94 -7.10 -1.97
CA MET A 268 -10.85 -6.71 -0.56
C MET A 268 -11.71 -7.56 0.37
N ASP A 269 -12.88 -8.04 -0.09
CA ASP A 269 -13.72 -8.94 0.70
C ASP A 269 -12.98 -10.26 0.94
N PHE A 270 -12.34 -10.80 -0.10
CA PHE A 270 -11.55 -12.03 -0.04
C PHE A 270 -10.34 -11.89 0.88
N LEU A 271 -9.53 -10.84 0.71
CA LEU A 271 -8.32 -10.60 1.49
C LEU A 271 -8.65 -10.31 2.97
N THR A 272 -9.68 -9.51 3.23
CA THR A 272 -10.14 -9.21 4.59
C THR A 272 -10.64 -10.48 5.29
N ALA A 273 -11.50 -11.27 4.63
CA ALA A 273 -12.03 -12.51 5.18
C ALA A 273 -10.92 -13.51 5.50
N ASN A 274 -9.92 -13.63 4.62
CA ASN A 274 -8.75 -14.47 4.85
C ASN A 274 -7.95 -14.01 6.07
N THR A 275 -7.60 -12.73 6.14
CA THR A 275 -6.79 -12.20 7.25
C THR A 275 -7.52 -12.32 8.59
N LYS A 276 -8.83 -12.06 8.63
CA LYS A 276 -9.66 -12.30 9.82
C LYS A 276 -9.61 -13.77 10.26
N ALA A 277 -9.80 -14.69 9.31
CA ALA A 277 -9.76 -16.11 9.60
C ALA A 277 -8.41 -16.56 10.19
N LEU A 278 -7.30 -15.99 9.70
CA LEU A 278 -5.97 -16.26 10.24
C LEU A 278 -5.80 -15.71 11.66
N LEU A 279 -6.20 -14.46 11.89
CA LEU A 279 -6.03 -13.79 13.19
C LEU A 279 -6.95 -14.36 14.28
N ASP A 280 -8.16 -14.73 13.90
CA ASP A 280 -9.17 -15.29 14.81
C ASP A 280 -9.06 -16.81 14.97
N HIS A 281 -8.15 -17.46 14.22
CA HIS A 281 -8.02 -18.92 14.15
C HIS A 281 -9.37 -19.62 13.84
N SER A 282 -10.21 -18.97 13.03
CA SER A 282 -11.57 -19.41 12.75
C SER A 282 -12.03 -19.03 11.35
N LYS A 283 -12.53 -20.01 10.59
CA LYS A 283 -13.18 -19.80 9.31
C LYS A 283 -14.70 -19.61 9.52
N ASN A 284 -15.08 -18.45 10.05
CA ASN A 284 -16.49 -18.11 10.27
C ASN A 284 -17.25 -17.89 8.95
N GLY A 285 -18.59 -17.80 9.00
CA GLY A 285 -19.50 -17.81 7.84
C GLY A 285 -19.23 -16.81 6.69
N ASN A 286 -18.37 -15.81 6.89
CA ASN A 286 -17.94 -14.86 5.85
C ASN A 286 -16.64 -15.27 5.16
N PHE A 287 -16.04 -16.42 5.49
CA PHE A 287 -14.81 -16.89 4.86
C PHE A 287 -15.05 -17.29 3.40
N ILE A 288 -14.29 -16.68 2.50
CA ILE A 288 -14.34 -16.96 1.07
C ILE A 288 -13.20 -17.93 0.74
N SER A 289 -13.53 -19.20 0.44
CA SER A 289 -12.52 -20.23 0.12
C SER A 289 -12.24 -20.31 -1.37
N ALA A 290 -10.94 -20.39 -1.72
CA ALA A 290 -10.48 -20.76 -3.05
C ALA A 290 -10.12 -22.27 -3.15
N GLU A 291 -10.23 -23.03 -2.07
CA GLU A 291 -9.83 -24.43 -1.99
C GLU A 291 -10.55 -25.28 -3.04
N GLY A 292 -9.78 -26.00 -3.86
CA GLY A 292 -10.27 -26.89 -4.92
C GLY A 292 -10.98 -26.21 -6.08
N LYS A 293 -10.98 -24.86 -6.14
CA LYS A 293 -11.70 -24.10 -7.17
C LYS A 293 -10.79 -23.67 -8.31
N ASP A 294 -11.40 -23.53 -9.49
CA ASP A 294 -10.81 -22.78 -10.59
C ASP A 294 -11.06 -21.29 -10.31
N VAL A 295 -9.99 -20.48 -10.22
CA VAL A 295 -10.02 -19.08 -9.79
C VAL A 295 -9.67 -18.16 -10.95
N VAL A 296 -10.48 -17.12 -11.16
CA VAL A 296 -10.16 -16.04 -12.10
C VAL A 296 -10.06 -14.72 -11.33
N ILE A 297 -8.94 -14.04 -11.49
CA ILE A 297 -8.68 -12.72 -10.89
C ILE A 297 -8.70 -11.68 -12.00
N ILE A 298 -9.50 -10.63 -11.86
CA ILE A 298 -9.62 -9.55 -12.83
C ILE A 298 -8.89 -8.32 -12.31
N GLY A 299 -7.71 -8.05 -12.88
CA GLY A 299 -6.79 -6.97 -12.55
C GLY A 299 -5.37 -7.46 -12.27
N GLY A 300 -4.39 -6.82 -12.91
CA GLY A 300 -2.98 -7.21 -12.89
C GLY A 300 -2.09 -6.44 -11.89
N GLY A 301 -2.68 -5.57 -11.04
CA GLY A 301 -1.93 -4.80 -10.03
C GLY A 301 -1.62 -5.57 -8.75
N ASP A 302 -0.99 -4.91 -7.76
CA ASP A 302 -0.56 -5.50 -6.49
C ASP A 302 -1.68 -6.25 -5.75
N THR A 303 -2.90 -5.69 -5.72
CA THR A 303 -4.06 -6.37 -5.11
C THR A 303 -4.39 -7.68 -5.83
N GLY A 304 -4.26 -7.71 -7.16
CA GLY A 304 -4.43 -8.92 -7.96
C GLY A 304 -3.38 -9.98 -7.59
N THR A 305 -2.11 -9.58 -7.46
CA THR A 305 -1.02 -10.45 -6.99
C THR A 305 -1.29 -11.00 -5.60
N ASP A 306 -1.81 -10.18 -4.69
CA ASP A 306 -2.16 -10.61 -3.33
C ASP A 306 -3.30 -11.63 -3.34
N CYS A 307 -4.27 -11.49 -4.25
CA CYS A 307 -5.30 -12.51 -4.49
C CYS A 307 -4.72 -13.80 -5.08
N VAL A 308 -3.73 -13.72 -5.98
CA VAL A 308 -3.01 -14.91 -6.51
C VAL A 308 -2.37 -15.67 -5.35
N GLY A 309 -1.47 -15.04 -4.59
CA GLY A 309 -0.75 -15.68 -3.49
C GLY A 309 -1.67 -16.24 -2.40
N THR A 310 -2.78 -15.55 -2.10
CA THR A 310 -3.79 -16.03 -1.14
C THR A 310 -4.54 -17.25 -1.67
N SER A 311 -4.95 -17.24 -2.94
CA SER A 311 -5.67 -18.37 -3.57
C SER A 311 -4.80 -19.63 -3.64
N LEU A 312 -3.50 -19.47 -3.90
CA LEU A 312 -2.54 -20.59 -3.89
C LEU A 312 -2.44 -21.25 -2.51
N ARG A 313 -2.37 -20.44 -1.45
CA ARG A 313 -2.35 -20.92 -0.05
C ARG A 313 -3.65 -21.58 0.39
N HIS A 314 -4.77 -21.21 -0.21
CA HIS A 314 -6.03 -21.92 -0.03
C HIS A 314 -6.06 -23.28 -0.75
N GLY A 315 -5.12 -23.56 -1.67
CA GLY A 315 -5.11 -24.79 -2.45
C GLY A 315 -6.05 -24.75 -3.65
N CYS A 316 -6.11 -23.64 -4.38
CA CYS A 316 -6.90 -23.54 -5.60
C CYS A 316 -6.45 -24.60 -6.64
N LYS A 317 -7.40 -25.07 -7.47
CA LYS A 317 -7.19 -26.09 -8.50
C LYS A 317 -6.49 -25.52 -9.72
N SER A 318 -6.90 -24.34 -10.16
CA SER A 318 -6.28 -23.58 -11.24
C SER A 318 -6.43 -22.08 -10.98
N LEU A 319 -5.63 -21.26 -11.66
CA LEU A 319 -5.64 -19.82 -11.49
C LEU A 319 -5.29 -19.09 -12.79
N VAL A 320 -6.11 -18.09 -13.15
CA VAL A 320 -5.86 -17.16 -14.26
C VAL A 320 -6.03 -15.74 -13.75
N GLN A 321 -5.07 -14.86 -14.09
CA GLN A 321 -5.15 -13.43 -13.79
C GLN A 321 -5.32 -12.64 -15.10
N LEU A 322 -6.41 -11.90 -15.25
CA LEU A 322 -6.68 -11.07 -16.42
C LEU A 322 -6.09 -9.67 -16.24
N GLU A 323 -5.27 -9.25 -17.19
CA GLU A 323 -4.72 -7.91 -17.24
C GLU A 323 -5.14 -7.22 -18.56
N ILE A 324 -5.81 -6.08 -18.43
CA ILE A 324 -6.29 -5.31 -19.58
C ILE A 324 -5.17 -4.57 -20.31
N MET A 325 -4.06 -4.29 -19.63
CA MET A 325 -2.90 -3.61 -20.21
C MET A 325 -2.03 -4.59 -20.99
N PRO A 326 -1.24 -4.11 -21.97
CA PRO A 326 -0.25 -4.94 -22.64
C PRO A 326 0.84 -5.38 -21.66
N GLN A 327 1.48 -6.51 -21.95
CA GLN A 327 2.64 -6.96 -21.21
C GLN A 327 3.74 -5.88 -21.30
N PRO A 328 4.28 -5.42 -20.15
CA PRO A 328 5.37 -4.47 -20.17
C PRO A 328 6.63 -5.05 -20.84
N PRO A 329 7.48 -4.23 -21.47
CA PRO A 329 8.76 -4.68 -22.03
C PRO A 329 9.73 -5.14 -20.92
N LEU A 330 10.73 -5.93 -21.28
CA LEU A 330 11.77 -6.40 -20.33
C LEU A 330 12.69 -5.27 -19.85
N GLU A 331 12.87 -4.24 -20.69
CA GLU A 331 13.70 -3.06 -20.41
C GLU A 331 12.89 -1.78 -20.60
N ARG A 332 13.38 -0.65 -20.10
CA ARG A 332 12.73 0.65 -20.27
C ARG A 332 12.56 0.99 -21.74
N ALA A 333 11.34 1.28 -22.16
CA ALA A 333 11.07 1.81 -23.48
C ALA A 333 11.58 3.27 -23.61
N PRO A 334 11.88 3.75 -24.85
CA PRO A 334 12.36 5.12 -25.09
C PRO A 334 11.44 6.23 -24.55
N ASP A 335 10.13 5.98 -24.46
CA ASP A 335 9.12 6.88 -23.91
C ASP A 335 8.97 6.80 -22.38
N ASN A 336 9.74 5.91 -21.73
CA ASN A 336 9.81 5.77 -20.25
C ASN A 336 11.27 5.94 -19.75
N PRO A 337 11.89 7.11 -19.97
CA PRO A 337 13.28 7.35 -19.58
C PRO A 337 13.43 7.46 -18.06
N TRP A 338 14.65 7.20 -17.55
CA TRP A 338 15.03 7.58 -16.19
C TRP A 338 14.86 9.12 -16.02
N PRO A 339 14.39 9.64 -14.89
CA PRO A 339 14.08 8.99 -13.62
C PRO A 339 12.59 8.61 -13.44
N GLU A 340 11.84 8.45 -14.48
CA GLU A 340 10.45 8.00 -14.39
C GLU A 340 10.35 6.62 -13.73
N TRP A 341 9.19 6.30 -13.17
CA TRP A 341 8.91 4.95 -12.69
C TRP A 341 9.10 3.93 -13.81
N PRO A 342 9.91 2.85 -13.58
CA PRO A 342 10.20 1.88 -14.62
C PRO A 342 8.98 1.01 -14.95
N LYS A 343 8.42 1.19 -16.13
CA LYS A 343 7.33 0.36 -16.68
C LYS A 343 7.93 -0.84 -17.41
N ILE A 344 8.45 -1.78 -16.62
CA ILE A 344 9.09 -3.00 -17.12
C ILE A 344 8.39 -4.24 -16.59
N TYR A 345 8.50 -5.34 -17.33
CA TYR A 345 7.98 -6.63 -16.90
C TYR A 345 8.67 -7.09 -15.60
N ARG A 346 7.84 -7.51 -14.66
CA ARG A 346 8.28 -8.11 -13.38
C ARG A 346 7.35 -9.24 -13.03
N MET A 347 7.89 -10.32 -12.54
CA MET A 347 7.13 -11.30 -11.76
C MET A 347 7.20 -10.87 -10.30
N ASP A 348 6.06 -10.80 -9.66
CA ASP A 348 5.97 -10.62 -8.22
C ASP A 348 5.75 -11.99 -7.56
N TYR A 349 5.85 -12.04 -6.24
CA TYR A 349 5.82 -13.28 -5.48
C TYR A 349 4.65 -14.22 -5.85
N GLY A 350 3.43 -13.67 -6.04
CA GLY A 350 2.26 -14.47 -6.37
C GLY A 350 2.33 -15.12 -7.75
N GLN A 351 2.85 -14.39 -8.75
CA GLN A 351 3.05 -14.94 -10.10
C GLN A 351 4.18 -15.98 -10.12
N GLU A 352 5.25 -15.78 -9.35
CA GLU A 352 6.33 -16.78 -9.20
C GLU A 352 5.79 -18.07 -8.58
N GLU A 353 5.00 -17.95 -7.51
CA GLU A 353 4.33 -19.07 -6.84
C GLU A 353 3.36 -19.82 -7.79
N ALA A 354 2.59 -19.07 -8.58
CA ALA A 354 1.69 -19.65 -9.57
C ALA A 354 2.46 -20.37 -10.70
N ALA A 355 3.55 -19.75 -11.17
CA ALA A 355 4.41 -20.35 -12.19
C ALA A 355 5.08 -21.63 -11.69
N ALA A 356 5.56 -21.66 -10.46
CA ALA A 356 6.13 -22.85 -9.83
C ALA A 356 5.08 -23.99 -9.73
N LYS A 357 3.86 -23.66 -9.28
CA LYS A 357 2.80 -24.66 -9.09
C LYS A 357 2.14 -25.12 -10.38
N PHE A 358 1.91 -24.25 -11.35
CA PHE A 358 1.13 -24.52 -12.56
C PHE A 358 1.99 -24.52 -13.86
N GLY A 359 3.27 -24.20 -13.77
CA GLY A 359 4.21 -24.25 -14.88
C GLY A 359 4.27 -23.01 -15.77
N ALA A 360 3.47 -21.97 -15.49
CA ALA A 360 3.47 -20.73 -16.28
C ALA A 360 2.99 -19.52 -15.45
N ASP A 361 3.36 -18.31 -15.90
CA ASP A 361 2.80 -17.06 -15.42
C ASP A 361 1.27 -17.05 -15.59
N PRO A 362 0.48 -16.81 -14.52
CA PRO A 362 -0.97 -16.88 -14.59
C PRO A 362 -1.63 -15.71 -15.35
N ARG A 363 -0.86 -14.68 -15.74
CA ARG A 363 -1.39 -13.46 -16.36
C ARG A 363 -1.72 -13.64 -17.84
N SER A 364 -2.95 -13.23 -18.21
CA SER A 364 -3.39 -13.06 -19.58
C SER A 364 -3.51 -11.57 -19.87
N TYR A 365 -2.55 -11.02 -20.64
CA TYR A 365 -2.50 -9.61 -21.00
C TYR A 365 -3.47 -9.27 -22.13
N LEU A 366 -3.82 -7.98 -22.26
CA LEU A 366 -4.79 -7.48 -23.25
C LEU A 366 -6.10 -8.28 -23.24
N THR A 367 -6.54 -8.68 -22.05
CA THR A 367 -7.71 -9.57 -21.91
C THR A 367 -8.70 -8.97 -20.94
N THR A 368 -9.98 -8.96 -21.31
CA THR A 368 -11.08 -8.54 -20.44
C THR A 368 -12.19 -9.58 -20.40
N ALA A 369 -12.97 -9.59 -19.31
CA ALA A 369 -14.18 -10.39 -19.20
C ALA A 369 -15.35 -9.67 -19.88
N THR A 370 -16.21 -10.44 -20.55
CA THR A 370 -17.39 -9.94 -21.26
C THR A 370 -18.70 -10.43 -20.65
N LYS A 371 -18.66 -11.59 -19.96
CA LYS A 371 -19.83 -12.21 -19.33
C LYS A 371 -19.38 -13.18 -18.24
N PHE A 372 -20.16 -13.29 -17.19
CA PHE A 372 -20.09 -14.39 -16.22
C PHE A 372 -21.20 -15.39 -16.49
N GLU A 373 -20.85 -16.66 -16.60
CA GLU A 373 -21.80 -17.74 -16.85
C GLU A 373 -22.09 -18.48 -15.54
N GLY A 374 -23.40 -18.62 -15.23
CA GLY A 374 -23.89 -19.31 -14.04
C GLY A 374 -24.22 -20.77 -14.24
N ASP A 375 -24.27 -21.51 -13.13
CA ASP A 375 -24.89 -22.83 -13.06
C ASP A 375 -26.41 -22.71 -12.71
N GLU A 376 -27.10 -23.84 -12.66
CA GLU A 376 -28.52 -23.89 -12.31
C GLU A 376 -28.85 -23.40 -10.88
N LYS A 377 -27.85 -23.29 -10.01
CA LYS A 377 -27.93 -22.81 -8.61
C LYS A 377 -27.58 -21.35 -8.44
N GLY A 378 -27.26 -20.66 -9.55
CA GLY A 378 -26.88 -19.26 -9.55
C GLY A 378 -25.45 -19.01 -9.04
N HIS A 379 -24.54 -20.00 -9.14
CA HIS A 379 -23.12 -19.81 -8.88
C HIS A 379 -22.36 -19.62 -10.19
N VAL A 380 -21.31 -18.80 -10.18
CA VAL A 380 -20.43 -18.67 -11.33
C VAL A 380 -19.74 -20.01 -11.62
N LYS A 381 -19.74 -20.42 -12.92
CA LYS A 381 -19.07 -21.63 -13.39
C LYS A 381 -18.02 -21.35 -14.46
N ALA A 382 -18.13 -20.19 -15.16
CA ALA A 382 -17.16 -19.78 -16.17
C ALA A 382 -17.16 -18.27 -16.38
N VAL A 383 -16.04 -17.76 -16.91
CA VAL A 383 -15.85 -16.37 -17.36
C VAL A 383 -15.61 -16.37 -18.86
N HIS A 384 -16.44 -15.65 -19.61
CA HIS A 384 -16.23 -15.38 -21.02
C HIS A 384 -15.28 -14.21 -21.14
N THR A 385 -14.24 -14.35 -21.94
CA THR A 385 -13.19 -13.35 -22.13
C THR A 385 -13.00 -13.07 -23.61
N VAL A 386 -12.40 -11.91 -23.90
CA VAL A 386 -11.98 -11.51 -25.25
C VAL A 386 -10.64 -10.79 -25.17
N THR A 387 -9.82 -10.95 -26.17
CA THR A 387 -8.63 -10.11 -26.35
C THR A 387 -9.06 -8.70 -26.76
N ILE A 388 -8.38 -7.68 -26.27
CA ILE A 388 -8.67 -6.29 -26.63
C ILE A 388 -7.46 -5.64 -27.32
N GLU A 389 -7.73 -4.62 -28.08
CA GLU A 389 -6.73 -3.66 -28.56
C GLU A 389 -7.12 -2.24 -28.10
N TRP A 390 -6.09 -1.42 -27.83
CA TRP A 390 -6.30 -0.04 -27.41
C TRP A 390 -6.43 0.88 -28.62
N GLN A 391 -7.63 1.37 -28.88
CA GLN A 391 -7.94 2.29 -29.97
C GLN A 391 -8.22 3.68 -29.46
N LYS A 392 -7.88 4.71 -30.23
CA LYS A 392 -8.29 6.11 -29.94
C LYS A 392 -9.72 6.34 -30.42
N ASN A 393 -10.59 6.77 -29.53
CA ASN A 393 -11.92 7.24 -29.92
C ASN A 393 -11.84 8.63 -30.61
N GLU A 394 -12.98 9.14 -31.09
CA GLU A 394 -13.09 10.46 -31.76
C GLU A 394 -12.59 11.62 -30.89
N GLN A 395 -12.59 11.47 -29.56
CA GLN A 395 -12.09 12.46 -28.59
C GLN A 395 -10.60 12.28 -28.26
N GLY A 396 -9.89 11.38 -28.97
CA GLY A 396 -8.45 11.09 -28.79
C GLY A 396 -8.13 10.28 -27.53
N ARG A 397 -9.12 9.73 -26.82
CA ARG A 397 -8.94 8.90 -25.63
C ARG A 397 -8.76 7.44 -26.02
N PHE A 398 -7.80 6.77 -25.41
CA PHE A 398 -7.64 5.31 -25.58
C PHE A 398 -8.78 4.58 -24.87
N ILE A 399 -9.46 3.72 -25.63
CA ILE A 399 -10.51 2.82 -25.17
C ILE A 399 -10.18 1.39 -25.56
N PRO A 400 -10.50 0.38 -24.74
CA PRO A 400 -10.31 -1.02 -25.11
C PRO A 400 -11.40 -1.43 -26.10
N SER A 401 -11.01 -1.99 -27.23
CA SER A 401 -11.92 -2.51 -28.26
C SER A 401 -11.74 -4.03 -28.39
N PRO A 402 -12.81 -4.83 -28.33
CA PRO A 402 -12.74 -6.29 -28.48
C PRO A 402 -12.19 -6.68 -29.86
N VAL A 403 -11.33 -7.70 -29.90
CA VAL A 403 -10.83 -8.31 -31.13
C VAL A 403 -11.71 -9.54 -31.45
N PRO A 404 -12.54 -9.49 -32.51
CA PRO A 404 -13.44 -10.60 -32.87
C PRO A 404 -12.67 -11.89 -33.17
N GLY A 405 -13.25 -13.05 -32.79
CA GLY A 405 -12.66 -14.37 -33.01
C GLY A 405 -11.59 -14.76 -31.97
N THR A 406 -11.43 -13.96 -30.91
CA THR A 406 -10.51 -14.26 -29.79
C THR A 406 -11.23 -14.66 -28.51
N GLU A 407 -12.52 -14.85 -28.58
CA GLU A 407 -13.37 -15.21 -27.46
C GLU A 407 -12.93 -16.56 -26.85
N LYS A 408 -12.85 -16.59 -25.51
CA LYS A 408 -12.51 -17.79 -24.74
C LYS A 408 -13.46 -17.93 -23.56
N VAL A 409 -13.68 -19.16 -23.14
CA VAL A 409 -14.41 -19.49 -21.93
C VAL A 409 -13.45 -20.12 -20.92
N ILE A 410 -13.31 -19.51 -19.77
CA ILE A 410 -12.41 -19.96 -18.71
C ILE A 410 -13.27 -20.51 -17.56
N PRO A 411 -13.09 -21.77 -17.14
CA PRO A 411 -13.78 -22.30 -15.95
C PRO A 411 -13.45 -21.46 -14.71
N ALA A 412 -14.48 -21.15 -13.90
CA ALA A 412 -14.30 -20.35 -12.69
C ALA A 412 -15.42 -20.63 -11.67
N GLN A 413 -15.07 -21.08 -10.49
CA GLN A 413 -15.98 -21.17 -9.35
C GLN A 413 -15.75 -20.06 -8.34
N LEU A 414 -14.68 -19.27 -8.53
CA LEU A 414 -14.40 -18.05 -7.77
C LEU A 414 -13.83 -16.98 -8.71
N VAL A 415 -14.45 -15.82 -8.70
CA VAL A 415 -13.99 -14.65 -9.45
C VAL A 415 -13.68 -13.52 -8.46
N LEU A 416 -12.49 -12.93 -8.56
CA LEU A 416 -12.04 -11.84 -7.70
C LEU A 416 -11.79 -10.57 -8.51
N LEU A 417 -12.55 -9.51 -8.21
CA LEU A 417 -12.43 -8.22 -8.87
C LEU A 417 -11.38 -7.36 -8.16
N ALA A 418 -10.20 -7.23 -8.77
CA ALA A 418 -9.04 -6.49 -8.27
C ALA A 418 -8.74 -5.26 -9.14
N MET A 419 -9.77 -4.49 -9.53
CA MET A 419 -9.69 -3.42 -10.53
C MET A 419 -9.44 -2.03 -9.94
N GLY A 420 -9.04 -1.93 -8.66
CA GLY A 420 -8.80 -0.68 -7.95
C GLY A 420 -10.08 -0.02 -7.45
N PHE A 421 -9.97 1.26 -7.07
CA PHE A 421 -11.01 2.00 -6.37
C PHE A 421 -11.39 3.29 -7.09
N LEU A 422 -12.61 3.77 -6.83
CA LEU A 422 -13.13 5.02 -7.39
C LEU A 422 -12.88 6.23 -6.47
N GLY A 423 -12.65 6.00 -5.18
CA GLY A 423 -12.45 7.04 -4.18
C GLY A 423 -13.01 6.63 -2.81
N PRO A 424 -13.19 7.60 -1.89
CA PRO A 424 -13.83 7.35 -0.60
C PRO A 424 -15.33 7.04 -0.76
N GLU A 425 -15.89 6.35 0.22
CA GLU A 425 -17.33 6.22 0.35
C GLU A 425 -17.95 7.58 0.67
N GLN A 426 -19.15 7.84 0.14
CA GLN A 426 -19.74 9.17 0.14
C GLN A 426 -20.57 9.52 1.39
N PRO A 427 -21.19 8.56 2.15
CA PRO A 427 -22.12 8.92 3.22
C PRO A 427 -21.55 9.85 4.30
N LEU A 428 -20.30 9.61 4.73
CA LEU A 428 -19.63 10.49 5.70
C LEU A 428 -19.39 11.90 5.13
N LEU A 429 -19.01 11.98 3.84
CA LEU A 429 -18.74 13.23 3.17
C LEU A 429 -20.04 14.07 3.02
N ASP A 430 -21.15 13.38 2.71
CA ASP A 430 -22.49 13.97 2.61
C ASP A 430 -22.95 14.49 3.98
N ALA A 431 -22.82 13.67 5.02
CA ALA A 431 -23.21 14.04 6.37
C ALA A 431 -22.43 15.24 6.94
N LEU A 432 -21.17 15.40 6.54
CA LEU A 432 -20.35 16.55 6.91
C LEU A 432 -20.52 17.75 5.94
N GLY A 433 -21.14 17.57 4.77
CA GLY A 433 -21.27 18.65 3.76
C GLY A 433 -19.93 19.04 3.11
N LEU A 434 -19.02 18.08 2.92
CA LEU A 434 -17.69 18.34 2.37
C LEU A 434 -17.70 18.56 0.85
N GLU A 435 -16.95 19.56 0.39
CA GLU A 435 -16.68 19.74 -1.04
C GLU A 435 -15.82 18.59 -1.59
N ARG A 436 -16.06 18.25 -2.85
CA ARG A 436 -15.40 17.19 -3.59
C ARG A 436 -14.75 17.70 -4.86
N ASN A 437 -13.68 17.04 -5.27
CA ASN A 437 -13.06 17.28 -6.57
C ASN A 437 -13.80 16.48 -7.68
N ALA A 438 -13.38 16.66 -8.93
CA ALA A 438 -13.97 15.98 -10.09
C ALA A 438 -13.88 14.45 -10.06
N ARG A 439 -13.05 13.87 -9.16
CA ARG A 439 -12.92 12.42 -8.95
C ARG A 439 -13.68 11.94 -7.71
N SER A 440 -14.58 12.75 -7.16
CA SER A 440 -15.34 12.47 -5.93
C SER A 440 -14.50 12.27 -4.66
N ASN A 441 -13.23 12.66 -4.67
CA ASN A 441 -12.38 12.70 -3.48
C ASN A 441 -12.64 13.98 -2.69
N ILE A 442 -12.31 13.99 -1.40
CA ILE A 442 -12.39 15.20 -0.56
C ILE A 442 -11.49 16.29 -1.16
N LYS A 443 -12.08 17.46 -1.38
CA LYS A 443 -11.35 18.62 -1.90
C LYS A 443 -10.55 19.26 -0.78
N ALA A 444 -9.24 19.14 -0.86
CA ALA A 444 -8.27 19.79 0.00
C ALA A 444 -6.94 19.92 -0.77
N ASP A 445 -6.33 21.09 -0.72
CA ASP A 445 -5.09 21.33 -1.47
C ASP A 445 -3.91 20.59 -0.84
N TYR A 446 -3.04 20.04 -1.68
CA TYR A 446 -1.77 19.47 -1.22
C TYR A 446 -0.93 20.54 -0.50
N GLY A 447 -0.36 20.18 0.63
CA GLY A 447 0.43 21.08 1.48
C GLY A 447 -0.40 21.91 2.47
N LYS A 448 -1.72 22.05 2.27
CA LYS A 448 -2.65 22.70 3.22
C LYS A 448 -3.56 21.71 3.93
N TYR A 449 -4.02 20.70 3.21
CA TYR A 449 -4.89 19.62 3.68
C TYR A 449 -6.22 20.07 4.31
N ALA A 450 -6.47 21.36 4.44
CA ALA A 450 -7.73 21.91 4.95
C ALA A 450 -8.88 21.66 3.97
N THR A 451 -10.01 21.22 4.49
CA THR A 451 -11.25 21.02 3.73
C THR A 451 -12.06 22.31 3.64
N SER A 452 -13.28 22.24 3.10
CA SER A 452 -14.24 23.34 3.11
C SER A 452 -14.75 23.71 4.52
N ILE A 453 -14.47 22.90 5.53
CA ILE A 453 -14.94 23.09 6.92
C ILE A 453 -13.74 23.47 7.79
N PRO A 454 -13.80 24.63 8.50
CA PRO A 454 -12.73 25.02 9.42
C PRO A 454 -12.43 23.95 10.49
N GLY A 455 -11.16 23.67 10.74
CA GLY A 455 -10.72 22.66 11.69
C GLY A 455 -10.84 21.22 11.21
N VAL A 456 -11.31 21.00 9.96
CA VAL A 456 -11.38 19.66 9.35
C VAL A 456 -10.36 19.56 8.22
N PHE A 457 -9.49 18.54 8.32
CA PHE A 457 -8.41 18.24 7.39
C PHE A 457 -8.65 16.89 6.71
N ALA A 458 -8.02 16.66 5.56
CA ALA A 458 -8.09 15.38 4.86
C ALA A 458 -6.73 14.94 4.33
N ALA A 459 -6.40 13.66 4.45
CA ALA A 459 -5.11 13.11 4.02
C ALA A 459 -5.23 11.67 3.47
N GLY A 460 -4.28 11.30 2.63
CA GLY A 460 -4.20 10.00 2.01
C GLY A 460 -5.21 9.81 0.89
N ASP A 461 -5.61 8.57 0.64
CA ASP A 461 -6.38 8.20 -0.55
C ASP A 461 -7.77 8.84 -0.60
N CYS A 462 -8.39 9.20 0.53
CA CYS A 462 -9.68 9.89 0.53
C CYS A 462 -9.60 11.30 -0.10
N ARG A 463 -8.42 11.93 -0.07
CA ARG A 463 -8.13 13.22 -0.67
C ARG A 463 -7.47 13.08 -2.05
N ARG A 464 -6.46 12.20 -2.14
CA ARG A 464 -5.60 12.04 -3.31
C ARG A 464 -6.18 11.09 -4.36
N GLY A 465 -6.98 10.13 -3.96
CA GLY A 465 -7.27 8.89 -4.68
C GLY A 465 -6.24 7.81 -4.34
N GLN A 466 -6.52 6.57 -4.70
CA GLN A 466 -5.61 5.44 -4.41
C GLN A 466 -4.18 5.75 -4.87
N SER A 467 -3.20 5.48 -3.98
CA SER A 467 -1.80 5.79 -4.24
C SER A 467 -0.86 4.89 -3.43
N LEU A 468 0.44 5.18 -3.46
CA LEU A 468 1.43 4.42 -2.69
C LEU A 468 1.29 4.66 -1.19
N VAL A 469 1.64 3.65 -0.37
CA VAL A 469 1.68 3.75 1.09
C VAL A 469 2.51 4.95 1.56
N VAL A 470 3.64 5.20 0.91
CA VAL A 470 4.53 6.33 1.22
C VAL A 470 3.89 7.70 0.95
N TRP A 471 2.95 7.81 0.00
CA TRP A 471 2.14 9.01 -0.18
C TRP A 471 1.11 9.20 0.95
N ALA A 472 0.53 8.11 1.43
CA ALA A 472 -0.36 8.19 2.59
C ALA A 472 0.41 8.69 3.83
N PHE A 473 1.66 8.26 4.02
CA PHE A 473 2.53 8.76 5.07
C PHE A 473 2.84 10.26 4.91
N ASN A 474 3.26 10.67 3.70
CA ASN A 474 3.51 12.08 3.41
C ASN A 474 2.32 12.96 3.76
N GLU A 475 1.13 12.58 3.30
CA GLU A 475 -0.07 13.37 3.54
C GLU A 475 -0.56 13.33 4.99
N GLY A 476 -0.44 12.18 5.67
CA GLY A 476 -0.74 12.07 7.11
C GLY A 476 0.13 13.00 7.95
N ARG A 477 1.45 13.04 7.66
CA ARG A 477 2.41 13.97 8.30
C ARG A 477 2.07 15.41 7.97
N GLY A 478 1.80 15.71 6.70
CA GLY A 478 1.47 17.07 6.25
C GLY A 478 0.16 17.60 6.85
N ALA A 479 -0.87 16.77 6.91
CA ALA A 479 -2.14 17.14 7.53
C ALA A 479 -2.01 17.34 9.04
N ALA A 480 -1.21 16.51 9.71
CA ALA A 480 -0.89 16.69 11.12
C ALA A 480 -0.22 18.05 11.38
N ARG A 481 0.76 18.40 10.56
CA ARG A 481 1.46 19.69 10.66
C ARG A 481 0.51 20.88 10.50
N GLU A 482 -0.37 20.85 9.51
CA GLU A 482 -1.31 21.95 9.29
C GLU A 482 -2.44 21.98 10.34
N CYS A 483 -2.83 20.82 10.86
CA CYS A 483 -3.75 20.71 12.00
C CYS A 483 -3.14 21.29 13.28
N ASP A 484 -1.88 20.96 13.60
CA ASP A 484 -1.16 21.54 14.74
C ASP A 484 -1.03 23.07 14.59
N ARG A 485 -0.66 23.56 13.40
CA ARG A 485 -0.61 24.99 13.10
C ARG A 485 -1.95 25.67 13.32
N TYR A 486 -3.06 25.04 12.93
CA TYR A 486 -4.42 25.58 13.14
C TYR A 486 -4.75 25.66 14.63
N LEU A 487 -4.39 24.65 15.41
CA LEU A 487 -4.71 24.57 16.84
C LEU A 487 -3.84 25.48 17.71
N MET A 488 -2.56 25.68 17.33
CA MET A 488 -1.56 26.34 18.16
C MET A 488 -1.10 27.71 17.60
N GLY A 489 -1.49 28.06 16.35
CA GLY A 489 -1.01 29.25 15.65
C GLY A 489 0.37 29.12 14.99
N SER A 490 1.18 28.15 15.45
CA SER A 490 2.49 27.77 14.90
C SER A 490 2.69 26.27 15.02
N THR A 491 3.72 25.72 14.39
CA THR A 491 4.02 24.28 14.47
C THR A 491 5.51 24.02 14.35
N ASP A 492 6.01 23.10 15.16
CA ASP A 492 7.37 22.55 15.09
C ASP A 492 7.42 21.21 14.34
N LEU A 493 6.26 20.69 13.89
CA LEU A 493 6.21 19.48 13.11
C LEU A 493 6.86 19.67 11.73
N PRO A 494 7.66 18.70 11.26
CA PRO A 494 8.38 18.82 9.98
C PRO A 494 7.41 18.87 8.78
N ALA A 495 7.92 19.46 7.70
CA ALA A 495 7.18 19.57 6.44
C ALA A 495 7.06 18.22 5.71
#